data_3cdb6405b8c7f80d48a3016ecb0c1869
#
_entry.id   3cdb6405b8c7f80d48a3016ecb0c1869
#
_cell.length_a   1.000
_cell.length_b   1.000
_cell.length_c   1.000
_cell.angle_alpha   90.00
_cell.angle_beta   90.00
_cell.angle_gamma   90.00
#
_symmetry.space_group_name_H-M   'P 1'
#
loop_
_entity.id
_entity.type
_entity.pdbx_description
1 polymer ?
#
loop_
_entity_poly.entity_id
_entity_poly.type
_entity_poly.pdbx_seq_one_letter_code
_entity_poly.pdbx_strand_id
1 'polypeptide(L)'
;MANYTTDPDMPLPLRNALIQSDNEYHDELREYMKDQDHGKFKISATALSKPSQSLVLFKRHAKDLWIDPEADCWHSMRGGVIHYILEKEAAKLPQCMTEVRLGVDLEIDGDLVHVHGKLDLYYKDTKIIQDWKNTSALSMMYDKTDHRIQLNVLYYLMRKNGYEVDKLQDVYLFEKLDPTKTKMPGYPTKKYQVVEVEKMSMADIKAHIVNRVRIIRAEYEKPDKKLTPCTDDERWIRGSLLKLYTRVKAGKKGEIKPFSTMAACSSGNHEDIDEYISDKGLEESNYQIKEVKGKPTGCDYCSVKTVCRQRLSEVLESDKVWQAKAKNK
;
A
#
# COMPACT_ATOMS: atom_id res chain seq x y z
N MET A 1 -14.72 -8.46 -15.30
CA MET A 1 -13.30 -8.24 -15.57
C MET A 1 -13.10 -6.76 -15.81
N ALA A 2 -12.05 -6.18 -15.30
CA ALA A 2 -11.70 -4.78 -15.56
C ALA A 2 -11.32 -4.57 -17.03
N ASN A 3 -11.38 -3.34 -17.50
CA ASN A 3 -10.90 -2.96 -18.81
C ASN A 3 -9.41 -2.59 -18.72
N TYR A 4 -8.63 -2.97 -19.74
CA TYR A 4 -7.21 -2.63 -19.80
C TYR A 4 -6.95 -1.62 -20.91
N THR A 5 -6.17 -0.59 -20.59
CA THR A 5 -5.69 0.35 -21.61
C THR A 5 -4.74 -0.37 -22.58
N THR A 6 -4.62 0.15 -23.79
CA THR A 6 -3.72 -0.39 -24.81
C THR A 6 -2.65 0.64 -25.13
N ASP A 7 -1.39 0.26 -24.92
CA ASP A 7 -0.25 0.96 -25.49
C ASP A 7 0.17 0.21 -26.76
N PRO A 8 0.05 0.81 -27.96
CA PRO A 8 0.39 0.16 -29.21
C PRO A 8 1.89 -0.17 -29.33
N ASP A 9 2.74 0.53 -28.62
CA ASP A 9 4.19 0.33 -28.63
C ASP A 9 4.66 -0.75 -27.63
N MET A 10 3.79 -1.18 -26.71
CA MET A 10 4.13 -2.24 -25.76
C MET A 10 4.20 -3.61 -26.45
N PRO A 11 5.31 -4.35 -26.35
CA PRO A 11 5.41 -5.71 -26.89
C PRO A 11 4.29 -6.60 -26.36
N LEU A 12 3.59 -7.30 -27.27
CA LEU A 12 2.43 -8.13 -26.94
C LEU A 12 2.70 -9.17 -25.83
N PRO A 13 3.85 -9.89 -25.81
CA PRO A 13 4.15 -10.81 -24.73
C PRO A 13 4.28 -10.12 -23.36
N LEU A 14 4.85 -8.91 -23.31
CA LEU A 14 4.96 -8.14 -22.08
C LEU A 14 3.57 -7.71 -21.56
N ARG A 15 2.75 -7.16 -22.45
CA ARG A 15 1.37 -6.79 -22.13
C ARG A 15 0.57 -7.97 -21.59
N ASN A 16 0.65 -9.11 -22.26
CA ASN A 16 -0.05 -10.33 -21.83
C ASN A 16 0.45 -10.82 -20.47
N ALA A 17 1.75 -10.77 -20.18
CA ALA A 17 2.31 -11.16 -18.89
C ALA A 17 1.82 -10.24 -17.76
N LEU A 18 1.75 -8.92 -17.98
CA LEU A 18 1.24 -7.95 -17.02
C LEU A 18 -0.24 -8.21 -16.68
N ILE A 19 -1.07 -8.43 -17.70
CA ILE A 19 -2.50 -8.73 -17.53
C ILE A 19 -2.71 -10.09 -16.86
N GLN A 20 -1.91 -11.10 -17.23
CA GLN A 20 -2.02 -12.45 -16.69
C GLN A 20 -1.69 -12.49 -15.20
N SER A 21 -0.68 -11.76 -14.73
CA SER A 21 -0.32 -11.70 -13.32
C SER A 21 -1.46 -11.15 -12.42
N ASP A 22 -2.31 -10.29 -12.97
CA ASP A 22 -3.50 -9.79 -12.28
C ASP A 22 -4.63 -10.84 -12.29
N ASN A 23 -4.79 -11.58 -13.39
CA ASN A 23 -5.86 -12.57 -13.56
C ASN A 23 -5.62 -13.88 -12.80
N GLU A 24 -4.41 -14.40 -12.74
CA GLU A 24 -4.10 -15.67 -12.08
C GLU A 24 -4.51 -15.69 -10.62
N TYR A 25 -4.20 -14.64 -9.87
CA TYR A 25 -4.64 -14.51 -8.48
C TYR A 25 -6.18 -14.54 -8.35
N HIS A 26 -6.87 -13.89 -9.27
CA HIS A 26 -8.34 -13.86 -9.27
C HIS A 26 -8.96 -15.19 -9.66
N ASP A 27 -8.33 -15.98 -10.52
CA ASP A 27 -8.83 -17.30 -10.94
C ASP A 27 -8.66 -18.33 -9.83
N GLU A 28 -7.52 -18.39 -9.17
CA GLU A 28 -7.29 -19.21 -7.99
C GLU A 28 -8.28 -18.87 -6.85
N LEU A 29 -8.52 -17.58 -6.63
CA LEU A 29 -9.48 -17.15 -5.62
C LEU A 29 -10.91 -17.56 -5.97
N ARG A 30 -11.31 -17.46 -7.24
CA ARG A 30 -12.62 -17.92 -7.71
C ARG A 30 -12.80 -19.43 -7.50
N GLU A 31 -11.77 -20.22 -7.80
CA GLU A 31 -11.81 -21.68 -7.60
C GLU A 31 -11.95 -22.02 -6.14
N TYR A 32 -11.13 -21.45 -5.26
CA TYR A 32 -11.27 -21.60 -3.82
C TYR A 32 -12.67 -21.24 -3.32
N MET A 33 -13.27 -20.17 -3.86
CA MET A 33 -14.60 -19.70 -3.43
C MET A 33 -15.76 -20.55 -3.95
N LYS A 34 -15.59 -21.39 -4.98
CA LYS A 34 -16.62 -22.33 -5.45
C LYS A 34 -16.95 -23.39 -4.39
N ASP A 35 -15.94 -23.83 -3.66
CA ASP A 35 -16.09 -24.87 -2.63
C ASP A 35 -16.66 -24.32 -1.31
N GLN A 36 -16.81 -23.01 -1.19
CA GLN A 36 -17.38 -22.38 -0.01
C GLN A 36 -18.89 -22.12 -0.20
N ASP A 37 -19.65 -22.24 0.89
CA ASP A 37 -21.09 -21.96 0.86
C ASP A 37 -21.38 -20.55 0.34
N HIS A 38 -22.22 -20.50 -0.68
CA HIS A 38 -22.46 -19.30 -1.47
C HIS A 38 -23.37 -18.26 -0.80
N GLY A 39 -24.03 -18.59 0.31
CA GLY A 39 -24.87 -17.66 1.08
C GLY A 39 -24.10 -16.70 1.99
N LYS A 40 -22.82 -16.93 2.25
CA LYS A 40 -22.04 -16.20 3.25
C LYS A 40 -21.41 -14.94 2.69
N PHE A 41 -21.29 -13.93 3.56
CA PHE A 41 -20.40 -12.80 3.28
C PHE A 41 -18.94 -13.25 3.38
N LYS A 42 -18.12 -12.97 2.37
CA LYS A 42 -16.74 -13.45 2.27
C LYS A 42 -15.76 -12.28 2.28
N ILE A 43 -14.69 -12.39 3.07
CA ILE A 43 -13.68 -11.36 3.18
C ILE A 43 -12.29 -11.95 3.40
N SER A 44 -11.29 -11.45 2.68
CA SER A 44 -9.91 -11.89 2.83
C SER A 44 -9.18 -11.13 3.93
N ALA A 45 -8.13 -11.74 4.49
CA ALA A 45 -7.21 -11.12 5.44
C ALA A 45 -6.67 -9.76 4.91
N THR A 46 -6.29 -9.71 3.63
CA THR A 46 -5.83 -8.50 2.97
C THR A 46 -6.94 -7.43 2.85
N ALA A 47 -8.19 -7.85 2.58
CA ALA A 47 -9.30 -6.90 2.46
C ALA A 47 -9.65 -6.25 3.80
N LEU A 48 -9.43 -6.93 4.91
CA LEU A 48 -9.69 -6.38 6.25
C LEU A 48 -8.80 -5.16 6.59
N SER A 49 -7.63 -5.03 5.97
CA SER A 49 -6.74 -3.87 6.15
C SER A 49 -6.97 -2.75 5.12
N LYS A 50 -7.76 -2.97 4.07
CA LYS A 50 -8.01 -1.97 3.03
C LYS A 50 -9.11 -0.98 3.41
N PRO A 51 -9.08 0.26 2.88
CA PRO A 51 -10.15 1.24 3.06
C PRO A 51 -11.50 0.70 2.63
N SER A 52 -12.54 0.87 3.45
CA SER A 52 -13.89 0.34 3.17
C SER A 52 -14.47 0.94 1.89
N GLN A 53 -14.24 2.23 1.64
CA GLN A 53 -14.64 2.89 0.40
C GLN A 53 -14.09 2.17 -0.83
N SER A 54 -12.80 1.81 -0.81
CA SER A 54 -12.17 1.14 -1.96
C SER A 54 -12.76 -0.25 -2.22
N LEU A 55 -13.07 -1.01 -1.17
CA LEU A 55 -13.69 -2.33 -1.29
C LEU A 55 -15.10 -2.25 -1.91
N VAL A 56 -15.91 -1.29 -1.45
CA VAL A 56 -17.27 -1.10 -1.98
C VAL A 56 -17.25 -0.65 -3.43
N LEU A 57 -16.42 0.34 -3.76
CA LEU A 57 -16.27 0.82 -5.13
C LEU A 57 -15.75 -0.27 -6.06
N PHE A 58 -14.76 -1.06 -5.63
CA PHE A 58 -14.23 -2.17 -6.42
C PHE A 58 -15.33 -3.19 -6.75
N LYS A 59 -16.13 -3.59 -5.76
CA LYS A 59 -17.20 -4.56 -5.97
C LYS A 59 -18.30 -4.03 -6.91
N ARG A 60 -18.66 -2.75 -6.78
CA ARG A 60 -19.75 -2.15 -7.57
C ARG A 60 -19.35 -1.85 -9.02
N HIS A 61 -18.10 -1.37 -9.18
CA HIS A 61 -17.61 -0.83 -10.45
C HIS A 61 -16.57 -1.71 -11.13
N ALA A 62 -16.43 -2.99 -10.74
CA ALA A 62 -15.42 -3.88 -11.30
C ALA A 62 -15.39 -3.93 -12.84
N LYS A 63 -16.56 -3.69 -13.50
CA LYS A 63 -16.68 -3.67 -14.97
C LYS A 63 -16.33 -2.31 -15.58
N ASP A 64 -16.32 -1.25 -14.77
CA ASP A 64 -16.08 0.13 -15.19
C ASP A 64 -14.64 0.56 -14.91
N LEU A 65 -13.86 -0.29 -14.22
CA LEU A 65 -12.47 -0.01 -13.92
C LEU A 65 -11.62 -0.06 -15.17
N TRP A 66 -10.76 0.93 -15.32
CA TRP A 66 -9.72 0.98 -16.32
C TRP A 66 -8.36 0.82 -15.66
N ILE A 67 -7.62 -0.18 -16.11
CA ILE A 67 -6.28 -0.53 -15.60
C ILE A 67 -5.28 -0.25 -16.71
N ASP A 68 -4.23 0.48 -16.37
CA ASP A 68 -3.07 0.65 -17.22
C ASP A 68 -2.07 -0.46 -16.88
N PRO A 69 -1.80 -1.43 -17.79
CA PRO A 69 -0.94 -2.56 -17.49
C PRO A 69 0.48 -2.13 -17.06
N GLU A 70 1.03 -1.09 -17.67
CA GLU A 70 2.36 -0.59 -17.30
C GLU A 70 2.35 0.06 -15.91
N ALA A 71 1.44 0.99 -15.68
CA ALA A 71 1.41 1.75 -14.44
C ALA A 71 0.90 0.93 -13.24
N ASP A 72 -0.07 0.03 -13.47
CA ASP A 72 -0.83 -0.62 -12.39
C ASP A 72 -0.41 -2.07 -12.14
N CYS A 73 -0.01 -2.84 -13.18
CA CYS A 73 0.29 -4.26 -13.05
C CYS A 73 1.78 -4.59 -12.90
N TRP A 74 2.68 -3.65 -13.18
CA TRP A 74 4.13 -3.90 -13.14
C TRP A 74 4.61 -4.35 -11.76
N HIS A 75 4.15 -3.70 -10.70
CA HIS A 75 4.54 -4.05 -9.33
C HIS A 75 3.98 -5.41 -8.89
N SER A 76 2.73 -5.72 -9.24
CA SER A 76 2.11 -7.01 -8.93
C SER A 76 2.78 -8.16 -9.69
N MET A 77 3.03 -8.00 -10.99
CA MET A 77 3.76 -8.99 -11.78
C MET A 77 5.13 -9.31 -11.16
N ARG A 78 5.88 -8.28 -10.79
CA ARG A 78 7.21 -8.45 -10.20
C ARG A 78 7.13 -9.12 -8.83
N GLY A 79 6.17 -8.72 -7.99
CA GLY A 79 5.89 -9.40 -6.73
C GLY A 79 5.55 -10.87 -6.96
N GLY A 80 4.64 -11.17 -7.88
CA GLY A 80 4.24 -12.53 -8.24
C GLY A 80 5.40 -13.42 -8.69
N VAL A 81 6.30 -12.91 -9.53
CA VAL A 81 7.51 -13.66 -9.96
C VAL A 81 8.41 -14.00 -8.77
N ILE A 82 8.61 -13.07 -7.84
CA ILE A 82 9.43 -13.31 -6.65
C ILE A 82 8.77 -14.35 -5.75
N HIS A 83 7.46 -14.22 -5.47
CA HIS A 83 6.70 -15.19 -4.69
C HIS A 83 6.76 -16.58 -5.32
N TYR A 84 6.54 -16.69 -6.62
CA TYR A 84 6.63 -17.95 -7.35
C TYR A 84 7.99 -18.64 -7.18
N ILE A 85 9.10 -17.90 -7.29
CA ILE A 85 10.44 -18.47 -7.10
C ILE A 85 10.65 -18.93 -5.66
N LEU A 86 10.27 -18.11 -4.67
CA LEU A 86 10.41 -18.44 -3.24
C LEU A 86 9.55 -19.63 -2.87
N GLU A 87 8.31 -19.70 -3.36
CA GLU A 87 7.39 -20.83 -3.19
C GLU A 87 8.01 -22.13 -3.72
N LYS A 88 8.51 -22.12 -4.96
CA LYS A 88 9.14 -23.28 -5.58
C LYS A 88 10.35 -23.78 -4.80
N GLU A 89 11.16 -22.88 -4.26
CA GLU A 89 12.31 -23.30 -3.43
C GLU A 89 11.86 -23.79 -2.04
N ALA A 90 10.90 -23.12 -1.41
CA ALA A 90 10.38 -23.54 -0.11
C ALA A 90 9.63 -24.88 -0.19
N ALA A 91 8.90 -25.15 -1.27
CA ALA A 91 8.21 -26.43 -1.49
C ALA A 91 9.15 -27.65 -1.56
N LYS A 92 10.44 -27.46 -1.82
CA LYS A 92 11.45 -28.53 -1.77
C LYS A 92 11.85 -28.91 -0.33
N LEU A 93 11.50 -28.09 0.64
CA LEU A 93 11.86 -28.26 2.05
C LEU A 93 10.70 -28.94 2.79
N PRO A 94 10.85 -30.18 3.31
CA PRO A 94 9.76 -30.93 3.94
C PRO A 94 9.17 -30.26 5.19
N GLN A 95 9.94 -29.39 5.85
CA GLN A 95 9.47 -28.60 7.00
C GLN A 95 8.63 -27.39 6.61
N CYS A 96 8.54 -27.03 5.33
CA CYS A 96 7.78 -25.88 4.84
C CYS A 96 6.38 -26.27 4.35
N MET A 97 5.44 -25.35 4.52
CA MET A 97 4.13 -25.30 3.83
C MET A 97 4.01 -23.95 3.14
N THR A 98 3.69 -23.96 1.87
CA THR A 98 3.59 -22.75 1.04
C THR A 98 2.20 -22.59 0.44
N GLU A 99 1.80 -21.36 0.16
CA GLU A 99 0.58 -20.98 -0.58
C GLU A 99 -0.71 -21.63 -0.02
N VAL A 100 -0.72 -21.89 1.31
CA VAL A 100 -1.84 -22.56 1.96
C VAL A 100 -3.02 -21.62 2.10
N ARG A 101 -4.16 -21.97 1.50
CA ARG A 101 -5.41 -21.26 1.69
C ARG A 101 -6.10 -21.74 2.95
N LEU A 102 -6.46 -20.80 3.80
CA LEU A 102 -7.11 -21.00 5.09
C LEU A 102 -8.40 -20.21 5.15
N GLY A 103 -9.37 -20.74 5.84
CA GLY A 103 -10.63 -20.05 6.07
C GLY A 103 -11.27 -20.45 7.39
N VAL A 104 -12.14 -19.60 7.89
CA VAL A 104 -12.97 -19.84 9.07
C VAL A 104 -14.30 -19.11 8.92
N ASP A 105 -15.38 -19.78 9.34
CA ASP A 105 -16.68 -19.15 9.42
C ASP A 105 -16.89 -18.53 10.79
N LEU A 106 -17.28 -17.28 10.82
CA LEU A 106 -17.63 -16.53 12.02
C LEU A 106 -19.06 -16.08 11.95
N GLU A 107 -19.81 -16.28 13.03
CA GLU A 107 -21.12 -15.65 13.20
C GLU A 107 -20.92 -14.19 13.65
N ILE A 108 -21.43 -13.26 12.86
CA ILE A 108 -21.37 -11.82 13.13
C ILE A 108 -22.74 -11.21 12.89
N ASP A 109 -23.37 -10.74 13.97
CA ASP A 109 -24.72 -10.14 13.96
C ASP A 109 -25.81 -11.05 13.36
N GLY A 110 -25.70 -12.36 13.62
CA GLY A 110 -26.66 -13.39 13.16
C GLY A 110 -26.36 -13.95 11.77
N ASP A 111 -25.36 -13.42 11.05
CA ASP A 111 -24.96 -13.90 9.73
C ASP A 111 -23.62 -14.63 9.77
N LEU A 112 -23.47 -15.65 8.90
CA LEU A 112 -22.19 -16.29 8.70
C LEU A 112 -21.29 -15.45 7.77
N VAL A 113 -20.06 -15.22 8.24
CA VAL A 113 -18.99 -14.52 7.51
C VAL A 113 -17.84 -15.48 7.29
N HIS A 114 -17.48 -15.73 6.04
CA HIS A 114 -16.28 -16.50 5.70
C HIS A 114 -15.07 -15.60 5.63
N VAL A 115 -14.18 -15.71 6.63
CA VAL A 115 -12.88 -15.01 6.66
C VAL A 115 -11.82 -15.96 6.13
N HIS A 116 -11.08 -15.53 5.11
CA HIS A 116 -10.08 -16.38 4.46
C HIS A 116 -8.77 -15.63 4.19
N GLY A 117 -7.72 -16.39 3.92
CA GLY A 117 -6.42 -15.86 3.52
C GLY A 117 -5.54 -16.93 2.88
N LYS A 118 -4.56 -16.48 2.13
CA LYS A 118 -3.50 -17.31 1.56
C LYS A 118 -2.20 -17.00 2.29
N LEU A 119 -1.54 -18.04 2.77
CA LEU A 119 -0.31 -17.95 3.53
C LEU A 119 0.87 -18.18 2.60
N ASP A 120 1.86 -17.28 2.61
CA ASP A 120 3.07 -17.46 1.77
C ASP A 120 3.93 -18.63 2.27
N LEU A 121 4.28 -18.65 3.56
CA LEU A 121 5.15 -19.67 4.13
C LEU A 121 4.86 -19.94 5.61
N TYR A 122 4.84 -21.20 5.98
CA TYR A 122 4.84 -21.67 7.36
C TYR A 122 5.91 -22.75 7.59
N TYR A 123 6.78 -22.54 8.57
CA TYR A 123 7.74 -23.55 9.04
C TYR A 123 7.11 -24.42 10.12
N LYS A 124 6.97 -25.73 9.84
CA LYS A 124 6.31 -26.70 10.74
C LYS A 124 7.12 -27.00 12.00
N ASP A 125 8.44 -26.98 11.90
CA ASP A 125 9.38 -27.27 12.99
C ASP A 125 9.52 -26.10 13.97
N THR A 126 9.67 -24.87 13.45
CA THR A 126 9.82 -23.66 14.26
C THR A 126 8.52 -22.92 14.49
N LYS A 127 7.42 -23.37 13.86
CA LYS A 127 6.07 -22.77 13.96
C LYS A 127 6.05 -21.29 13.62
N ILE A 128 6.84 -20.89 12.61
CA ILE A 128 6.96 -19.51 12.16
C ILE A 128 6.11 -19.31 10.91
N ILE A 129 5.27 -18.27 10.91
CA ILE A 129 4.65 -17.75 9.71
C ILE A 129 5.56 -16.67 9.11
N GLN A 130 5.84 -16.73 7.82
CA GLN A 130 6.47 -15.65 7.06
C GLN A 130 5.57 -15.18 5.93
N ASP A 131 5.49 -13.87 5.78
CA ASP A 131 4.81 -13.19 4.68
C ASP A 131 5.86 -12.39 3.89
N TRP A 132 5.90 -12.60 2.57
CA TRP A 132 6.92 -12.01 1.71
C TRP A 132 6.42 -10.70 1.11
N LYS A 133 7.21 -9.65 1.23
CA LYS A 133 6.87 -8.31 0.75
C LYS A 133 7.94 -7.76 -0.19
N ASN A 134 7.62 -7.66 -1.48
CA ASN A 134 8.48 -6.97 -2.43
C ASN A 134 8.16 -5.47 -2.44
N THR A 135 9.12 -4.64 -2.03
CA THR A 135 8.85 -3.21 -1.82
C THR A 135 10.11 -2.34 -2.00
N SER A 136 9.89 -1.03 -1.99
CA SER A 136 10.99 -0.06 -1.93
C SER A 136 11.65 -0.04 -0.55
N ALA A 137 12.98 0.03 -0.50
CA ALA A 137 13.72 0.19 0.76
C ALA A 137 13.27 1.43 1.55
N LEU A 138 12.87 2.49 0.86
CA LEU A 138 12.37 3.71 1.49
C LEU A 138 11.05 3.47 2.27
N SER A 139 10.28 2.46 1.87
CA SER A 139 9.02 2.14 2.54
C SER A 139 9.21 1.69 3.99
N MET A 140 10.42 1.20 4.36
CA MET A 140 10.75 0.77 5.72
C MET A 140 10.80 1.91 6.73
N MET A 141 10.93 3.14 6.27
CA MET A 141 10.90 4.33 7.12
C MET A 141 9.46 4.72 7.55
N TYR A 142 8.45 3.94 7.17
CA TYR A 142 7.05 4.24 7.41
C TYR A 142 6.35 3.10 8.13
N ASP A 143 5.29 3.44 8.86
CA ASP A 143 4.48 2.46 9.58
C ASP A 143 3.97 1.34 8.67
N LYS A 144 3.90 0.13 9.21
CA LYS A 144 3.48 -1.12 8.57
C LYS A 144 2.27 -1.74 9.26
N THR A 145 1.41 -0.91 9.80
CA THR A 145 0.21 -1.39 10.52
C THR A 145 -0.63 -2.32 9.66
N ASP A 146 -0.79 -2.05 8.36
CA ASP A 146 -1.57 -2.90 7.45
C ASP A 146 -0.97 -4.31 7.32
N HIS A 147 0.36 -4.42 7.20
CA HIS A 147 1.06 -5.72 7.14
C HIS A 147 0.91 -6.46 8.47
N ARG A 148 1.13 -5.77 9.60
CA ARG A 148 0.95 -6.34 10.94
C ARG A 148 -0.45 -6.90 11.14
N ILE A 149 -1.49 -6.18 10.75
CA ILE A 149 -2.88 -6.63 10.84
C ILE A 149 -3.12 -7.84 9.93
N GLN A 150 -2.70 -7.78 8.67
CA GLN A 150 -2.83 -8.88 7.73
C GLN A 150 -2.20 -10.17 8.28
N LEU A 151 -0.97 -10.09 8.79
CA LEU A 151 -0.25 -11.25 9.32
C LEU A 151 -0.89 -11.79 10.61
N ASN A 152 -1.43 -10.93 11.47
CA ASN A 152 -2.19 -11.36 12.64
C ASN A 152 -3.53 -12.02 12.26
N VAL A 153 -4.20 -11.59 11.20
CA VAL A 153 -5.40 -12.29 10.70
C VAL A 153 -5.01 -13.67 10.15
N LEU A 154 -3.91 -13.79 9.41
CA LEU A 154 -3.40 -15.10 8.95
C LEU A 154 -3.02 -16.00 10.13
N TYR A 155 -2.40 -15.46 11.17
CA TYR A 155 -2.16 -16.17 12.43
C TYR A 155 -3.46 -16.67 13.05
N TYR A 156 -4.51 -15.86 13.11
CA TYR A 156 -5.82 -16.28 13.61
C TYR A 156 -6.37 -17.45 12.80
N LEU A 157 -6.31 -17.38 11.48
CA LEU A 157 -6.75 -18.44 10.59
C LEU A 157 -5.97 -19.74 10.83
N MET A 158 -4.64 -19.68 10.94
CA MET A 158 -3.78 -20.85 11.26
C MET A 158 -4.21 -21.51 12.57
N ARG A 159 -4.37 -20.72 13.65
CA ARG A 159 -4.80 -21.21 14.96
C ARG A 159 -6.19 -21.88 14.92
N LYS A 160 -7.12 -21.30 14.15
CA LYS A 160 -8.48 -21.86 13.99
C LYS A 160 -8.50 -23.14 13.16
N ASN A 161 -7.49 -23.34 12.30
CA ASN A 161 -7.31 -24.57 11.52
C ASN A 161 -6.39 -25.60 12.23
N GLY A 162 -6.09 -25.42 13.53
CA GLY A 162 -5.38 -26.40 14.34
C GLY A 162 -3.85 -26.30 14.30
N TYR A 163 -3.28 -25.31 13.63
CA TYR A 163 -1.84 -25.12 13.59
C TYR A 163 -1.35 -24.31 14.80
N GLU A 164 -0.21 -24.70 15.35
CA GLU A 164 0.49 -23.89 16.34
C GLU A 164 1.36 -22.85 15.67
N VAL A 165 1.47 -21.67 16.27
CA VAL A 165 2.28 -20.55 15.72
C VAL A 165 3.02 -19.85 16.84
N ASP A 166 4.35 -19.88 16.79
CA ASP A 166 5.22 -19.28 17.80
C ASP A 166 5.64 -17.87 17.42
N LYS A 167 5.93 -17.60 16.12
CA LYS A 167 6.36 -16.30 15.64
C LYS A 167 5.69 -15.89 14.33
N LEU A 168 5.58 -14.57 14.15
CA LEU A 168 5.14 -13.93 12.92
C LEU A 168 6.29 -13.10 12.36
N GLN A 169 6.55 -13.19 11.07
CA GLN A 169 7.63 -12.47 10.42
C GLN A 169 7.20 -11.93 9.06
N ASP A 170 7.41 -10.64 8.84
CA ASP A 170 7.43 -10.06 7.50
C ASP A 170 8.84 -10.13 6.93
N VAL A 171 8.98 -10.64 5.71
CA VAL A 171 10.26 -10.69 5.00
C VAL A 171 10.21 -9.69 3.84
N TYR A 172 10.85 -8.55 4.06
CA TYR A 172 10.93 -7.48 3.06
C TYR A 172 12.08 -7.74 2.09
N LEU A 173 11.77 -7.69 0.80
CA LEU A 173 12.72 -7.83 -0.29
C LEU A 173 12.78 -6.49 -1.04
N PHE A 174 13.97 -5.93 -1.17
CA PHE A 174 14.16 -4.60 -1.74
C PHE A 174 14.75 -4.67 -3.15
N GLU A 175 14.09 -4.04 -4.10
CA GLU A 175 14.56 -3.95 -5.47
C GLU A 175 15.94 -3.28 -5.57
N LYS A 176 16.06 -2.15 -4.91
CA LYS A 176 17.23 -1.29 -4.93
C LYS A 176 17.47 -0.68 -3.56
N LEU A 177 18.74 -0.66 -3.16
CA LEU A 177 19.22 0.16 -2.06
C LEU A 177 19.87 1.42 -2.64
N ASP A 178 19.61 2.55 -2.02
CA ASP A 178 20.31 3.79 -2.31
C ASP A 178 21.50 3.91 -1.33
N PRO A 179 22.75 3.79 -1.82
CA PRO A 179 23.93 3.84 -0.95
C PRO A 179 24.03 5.13 -0.14
N THR A 180 23.48 6.23 -0.67
CA THR A 180 23.51 7.53 0.02
C THR A 180 22.60 7.59 1.23
N LYS A 181 21.59 6.72 1.28
CA LYS A 181 20.57 6.65 2.34
C LYS A 181 20.84 5.58 3.39
N THR A 182 21.83 4.71 3.19
CA THR A 182 22.14 3.62 4.14
C THR A 182 22.58 4.12 5.53
N LYS A 183 22.95 5.38 5.64
CA LYS A 183 23.27 6.05 6.92
C LYS A 183 22.05 6.65 7.62
N MET A 184 20.89 6.71 6.95
CA MET A 184 19.66 7.26 7.55
C MET A 184 19.07 6.25 8.55
N PRO A 185 18.65 6.70 9.74
CA PRO A 185 17.97 5.83 10.71
C PRO A 185 16.76 5.12 10.08
N GLY A 186 16.65 3.81 10.31
CA GLY A 186 15.55 3.01 9.78
C GLY A 186 15.67 2.62 8.31
N TYR A 187 16.63 3.13 7.54
CA TYR A 187 16.84 2.70 6.16
C TYR A 187 17.63 1.36 6.14
N PRO A 188 17.19 0.35 5.34
CA PRO A 188 17.84 -0.96 5.33
C PRO A 188 19.24 -0.90 4.71
N THR A 189 20.13 -1.73 5.25
CA THR A 189 21.51 -1.87 4.77
C THR A 189 21.73 -3.10 3.89
N LYS A 190 20.76 -4.04 3.86
CA LYS A 190 20.77 -5.25 3.05
C LYS A 190 19.58 -5.26 2.11
N LYS A 191 19.67 -6.01 1.01
CA LYS A 191 18.56 -6.17 0.04
C LYS A 191 17.36 -6.94 0.58
N TYR A 192 17.41 -7.41 1.79
CA TYR A 192 16.30 -8.02 2.51
C TYR A 192 16.33 -7.66 3.98
N GLN A 193 15.18 -7.72 4.63
CA GLN A 193 15.05 -7.54 6.07
C GLN A 193 13.93 -8.44 6.59
N VAL A 194 14.22 -9.19 7.65
CA VAL A 194 13.22 -9.96 8.40
C VAL A 194 12.81 -9.13 9.60
N VAL A 195 11.52 -8.88 9.72
CA VAL A 195 10.93 -8.11 10.81
C VAL A 195 9.98 -9.01 11.58
N GLU A 196 10.24 -9.20 12.86
CA GLU A 196 9.33 -9.93 13.75
C GLU A 196 8.11 -9.05 14.03
N VAL A 197 6.92 -9.62 13.84
CA VAL A 197 5.63 -8.95 14.05
C VAL A 197 5.05 -9.43 15.37
N GLU A 198 4.67 -8.49 16.23
CA GLU A 198 4.05 -8.80 17.51
C GLU A 198 2.70 -9.50 17.31
N LYS A 199 2.51 -10.61 18.03
CA LYS A 199 1.24 -11.35 18.03
C LYS A 199 0.21 -10.63 18.88
N MET A 200 -0.91 -10.29 18.28
CA MET A 200 -2.10 -9.86 19.00
C MET A 200 -2.76 -11.06 19.70
N SER A 201 -3.55 -10.80 20.73
CA SER A 201 -4.38 -11.85 21.33
C SER A 201 -5.44 -12.36 20.33
N MET A 202 -5.81 -13.63 20.42
CA MET A 202 -6.87 -14.21 19.58
C MET A 202 -8.20 -13.47 19.75
N ALA A 203 -8.47 -12.92 20.93
CA ALA A 203 -9.66 -12.13 21.22
C ALA A 203 -9.62 -10.78 20.49
N ASP A 204 -8.47 -10.09 20.52
CA ASP A 204 -8.31 -8.78 19.85
C ASP A 204 -8.39 -8.92 18.34
N ILE A 205 -7.78 -9.99 17.78
CA ILE A 205 -7.88 -10.23 16.34
C ILE A 205 -9.33 -10.50 15.95
N LYS A 206 -10.05 -11.35 16.72
CA LYS A 206 -11.49 -11.59 16.47
C LYS A 206 -12.29 -10.30 16.56
N ALA A 207 -12.05 -9.48 17.59
CA ALA A 207 -12.73 -8.19 17.76
C ALA A 207 -12.44 -7.25 16.58
N HIS A 208 -11.19 -7.19 16.11
CA HIS A 208 -10.81 -6.43 14.92
C HIS A 208 -11.57 -6.92 13.68
N ILE A 209 -11.59 -8.23 13.41
CA ILE A 209 -12.32 -8.81 12.26
C ILE A 209 -13.80 -8.42 12.33
N VAL A 210 -14.45 -8.64 13.47
CA VAL A 210 -15.88 -8.32 13.67
C VAL A 210 -16.15 -6.83 13.40
N ASN A 211 -15.36 -5.95 13.99
CA ASN A 211 -15.50 -4.52 13.79
C ASN A 211 -15.32 -4.10 12.33
N ARG A 212 -14.29 -4.62 11.64
CA ARG A 212 -14.03 -4.33 10.23
C ARG A 212 -15.16 -4.83 9.33
N VAL A 213 -15.69 -6.02 9.57
CA VAL A 213 -16.83 -6.56 8.83
C VAL A 213 -18.07 -5.67 9.00
N ARG A 214 -18.37 -5.21 10.22
CA ARG A 214 -19.48 -4.29 10.49
C ARG A 214 -19.34 -2.98 9.74
N ILE A 215 -18.16 -2.38 9.78
CA ILE A 215 -17.86 -1.13 9.05
C ILE A 215 -18.05 -1.34 7.54
N ILE A 216 -17.49 -2.40 6.98
CA ILE A 216 -17.57 -2.67 5.55
C ILE A 216 -19.02 -2.94 5.12
N ARG A 217 -19.79 -3.70 5.89
CA ARG A 217 -21.22 -3.93 5.62
C ARG A 217 -22.03 -2.63 5.66
N ALA A 218 -21.78 -1.78 6.66
CA ALA A 218 -22.45 -0.49 6.74
C ALA A 218 -22.12 0.43 5.55
N GLU A 219 -20.91 0.35 5.01
CA GLU A 219 -20.54 1.06 3.78
C GLU A 219 -21.26 0.50 2.55
N TYR A 220 -21.51 -0.82 2.48
CA TYR A 220 -22.26 -1.41 1.37
C TYR A 220 -23.70 -0.93 1.27
N GLU A 221 -24.30 -0.45 2.34
CA GLU A 221 -25.67 0.11 2.33
C GLU A 221 -25.73 1.56 1.83
N LYS A 222 -24.59 2.25 1.76
CA LYS A 222 -24.52 3.66 1.35
C LYS A 222 -24.39 3.80 -0.18
N PRO A 223 -25.04 4.79 -0.81
CA PRO A 223 -24.74 5.13 -2.19
C PRO A 223 -23.31 5.73 -2.30
N ASP A 224 -22.68 5.60 -3.47
CA ASP A 224 -21.27 6.01 -3.69
C ASP A 224 -20.96 7.43 -3.22
N LYS A 225 -21.89 8.37 -3.40
CA LYS A 225 -21.73 9.77 -2.98
C LYS A 225 -21.72 9.98 -1.47
N LYS A 226 -22.13 8.97 -0.69
CA LYS A 226 -22.20 8.98 0.77
C LYS A 226 -21.20 8.01 1.43
N LEU A 227 -20.38 7.33 0.65
CA LEU A 227 -19.32 6.49 1.20
C LEU A 227 -18.39 7.33 2.06
N THR A 228 -17.96 6.76 3.19
CA THR A 228 -17.01 7.43 4.08
C THR A 228 -15.69 7.62 3.34
N PRO A 229 -15.19 8.86 3.22
CA PRO A 229 -13.91 9.12 2.57
C PRO A 229 -12.76 8.39 3.25
N CYS A 230 -11.77 7.97 2.46
CA CYS A 230 -10.53 7.44 3.02
C CYS A 230 -9.83 8.51 3.86
N THR A 231 -9.28 8.09 4.99
CA THR A 231 -8.47 8.95 5.87
C THR A 231 -7.13 9.32 5.20
N ASP A 232 -6.44 10.28 5.78
CA ASP A 232 -5.10 10.68 5.30
C ASP A 232 -4.11 9.52 5.40
N ASP A 233 -4.17 8.72 6.48
CA ASP A 233 -3.33 7.53 6.65
C ASP A 233 -3.63 6.47 5.59
N GLU A 234 -4.91 6.15 5.34
CA GLU A 234 -5.33 5.20 4.30
C GLU A 234 -4.92 5.64 2.89
N ARG A 235 -4.74 6.92 2.69
CA ARG A 235 -4.30 7.53 1.42
C ARG A 235 -2.79 7.72 1.34
N TRP A 236 -2.07 7.36 2.39
CA TRP A 236 -0.63 7.58 2.57
C TRP A 236 -0.24 9.06 2.42
N ILE A 237 -1.12 9.96 2.86
CA ILE A 237 -0.78 11.37 2.99
C ILE A 237 0.13 11.49 4.21
N ARG A 238 1.38 11.69 3.95
CA ARG A 238 2.35 12.00 4.98
C ARG A 238 2.26 13.48 5.29
N GLY A 239 2.46 13.82 6.55
CA GLY A 239 2.28 15.17 7.05
C GLY A 239 2.92 16.24 6.17
N SER A 240 2.51 17.46 6.35
CA SER A 240 3.10 18.62 5.68
C SER A 240 4.63 18.63 5.90
N LEU A 241 5.37 18.88 4.83
CA LEU A 241 6.80 19.14 4.91
C LEU A 241 7.04 20.64 4.86
N LEU A 242 7.81 21.13 5.81
CA LEU A 242 8.40 22.45 5.72
C LEU A 242 9.56 22.40 4.73
N LYS A 243 9.50 23.19 3.69
CA LYS A 243 10.54 23.27 2.66
C LYS A 243 11.16 24.65 2.67
N LEU A 244 12.46 24.69 2.91
CA LEU A 244 13.26 25.90 2.87
C LEU A 244 13.84 26.10 1.47
N TYR A 245 13.61 27.25 0.88
CA TYR A 245 14.13 27.65 -0.42
C TYR A 245 15.07 28.85 -0.25
N THR A 246 16.28 28.74 -0.76
CA THR A 246 17.27 29.83 -0.74
C THR A 246 17.23 30.64 -2.03
N ARG A 247 17.70 31.88 -1.97
CA ARG A 247 17.90 32.70 -3.18
C ARG A 247 19.04 32.12 -4.01
N VAL A 248 18.86 32.11 -5.33
CA VAL A 248 19.92 31.79 -6.28
C VAL A 248 20.60 33.07 -6.77
N LYS A 249 21.89 32.97 -7.14
CA LYS A 249 22.60 34.12 -7.72
C LYS A 249 21.99 34.47 -9.08
N ALA A 250 21.47 35.66 -9.24
CA ALA A 250 21.07 36.19 -10.54
C ALA A 250 22.33 36.48 -11.39
N GLY A 251 22.25 36.12 -12.67
CA GLY A 251 23.41 36.27 -13.57
C GLY A 251 23.75 37.71 -13.96
N LYS A 252 22.84 38.67 -13.73
CA LYS A 252 23.01 40.08 -14.13
C LYS A 252 22.96 41.03 -12.93
N LYS A 253 23.78 42.06 -13.01
CA LYS A 253 23.85 43.12 -12.00
C LYS A 253 22.52 43.90 -11.98
N GLY A 254 21.83 43.89 -10.82
CA GLY A 254 20.57 44.62 -10.60
C GLY A 254 19.30 43.79 -10.66
N GLU A 255 19.34 42.52 -11.01
CA GLU A 255 18.17 41.63 -10.92
C GLU A 255 17.88 41.20 -9.47
N ILE A 256 16.58 41.17 -9.12
CA ILE A 256 16.14 40.55 -7.86
C ILE A 256 16.45 39.06 -7.96
N LYS A 257 17.26 38.56 -7.02
CA LYS A 257 17.58 37.11 -6.96
C LYS A 257 16.32 36.30 -6.71
N PRO A 258 15.90 35.43 -7.63
CA PRO A 258 14.75 34.58 -7.40
C PRO A 258 15.07 33.49 -6.37
N PHE A 259 14.03 32.96 -5.73
CA PHE A 259 14.20 31.74 -4.93
C PHE A 259 14.41 30.52 -5.82
N SER A 260 15.20 29.57 -5.32
CA SER A 260 15.40 28.29 -5.99
C SER A 260 14.07 27.58 -6.21
N THR A 261 13.94 26.82 -7.30
CA THR A 261 12.82 25.91 -7.54
C THR A 261 12.96 24.60 -6.76
N MET A 262 14.18 24.30 -6.30
CA MET A 262 14.46 23.14 -5.46
C MET A 262 14.65 23.59 -4.02
N ALA A 263 14.04 22.86 -3.08
CA ALA A 263 14.26 23.08 -1.65
C ALA A 263 15.70 22.74 -1.28
N ALA A 264 16.33 23.62 -0.51
CA ALA A 264 17.66 23.39 0.05
C ALA A 264 17.61 22.45 1.29
N CYS A 265 16.50 22.53 2.04
CA CYS A 265 16.19 21.67 3.17
C CYS A 265 14.70 21.33 3.18
N SER A 266 14.35 20.16 3.73
CA SER A 266 12.94 19.76 3.93
C SER A 266 12.84 18.94 5.22
N SER A 267 11.94 19.31 6.12
CA SER A 267 11.67 18.57 7.35
C SER A 267 10.19 18.58 7.71
N GLY A 268 9.80 17.64 8.58
CA GLY A 268 8.46 17.59 9.18
C GLY A 268 8.28 18.53 10.37
N ASN A 269 9.35 19.12 10.89
CA ASN A 269 9.32 20.02 12.05
C ASN A 269 10.14 21.31 11.78
N HIS A 270 9.90 22.32 12.60
CA HIS A 270 10.60 23.60 12.51
C HIS A 270 12.03 23.52 13.04
N GLU A 271 12.30 22.68 14.06
CA GLU A 271 13.61 22.59 14.72
C GLU A 271 14.72 22.22 13.74
N ASP A 272 14.49 21.22 12.88
CA ASP A 272 15.46 20.81 11.85
C ASP A 272 15.71 21.92 10.82
N ILE A 273 14.66 22.71 10.47
CA ILE A 273 14.79 23.84 9.55
C ILE A 273 15.59 24.95 10.19
N ASP A 274 15.36 25.25 11.46
CA ASP A 274 16.04 26.29 12.23
C ASP A 274 17.51 25.91 12.44
N GLU A 275 17.80 24.63 12.73
CA GLU A 275 19.16 24.11 12.79
C GLU A 275 19.88 24.29 11.45
N TYR A 276 19.23 23.93 10.34
CA TYR A 276 19.80 24.12 8.99
C TYR A 276 20.07 25.61 8.69
N ILE A 277 19.17 26.53 9.07
CA ILE A 277 19.35 27.97 8.91
C ILE A 277 20.57 28.45 9.68
N SER A 278 20.69 28.01 10.94
CA SER A 278 21.80 28.35 11.82
C SER A 278 23.13 27.83 11.29
N ASP A 279 23.19 26.54 10.92
CA ASP A 279 24.40 25.90 10.38
C ASP A 279 24.90 26.55 9.08
N LYS A 280 23.99 27.05 8.25
CA LYS A 280 24.30 27.73 6.99
C LYS A 280 24.44 29.24 7.12
N GLY A 281 24.21 29.80 8.31
CA GLY A 281 24.25 31.25 8.53
C GLY A 281 23.34 32.02 7.60
N LEU A 282 22.10 31.52 7.37
CA LEU A 282 21.16 32.14 6.43
C LEU A 282 20.46 33.34 7.07
N GLU A 283 20.53 34.49 6.42
CA GLU A 283 19.74 35.65 6.80
C GLU A 283 18.29 35.51 6.29
N GLU A 284 17.33 36.06 7.02
CA GLU A 284 15.89 35.95 6.73
C GLU A 284 15.54 36.43 5.32
N SER A 285 16.25 37.41 4.80
CA SER A 285 16.08 37.93 3.42
C SER A 285 16.50 36.93 2.33
N ASN A 286 17.25 35.88 2.67
CA ASN A 286 17.89 34.96 1.74
C ASN A 286 17.20 33.61 1.65
N TYR A 287 16.18 33.35 2.47
CA TYR A 287 15.40 32.12 2.42
C TYR A 287 13.90 32.40 2.55
N GLN A 288 13.09 31.42 2.17
CA GLN A 288 11.66 31.34 2.47
C GLN A 288 11.30 29.92 2.85
N ILE A 289 10.45 29.76 3.86
CA ILE A 289 9.89 28.49 4.27
C ILE A 289 8.47 28.39 3.69
N LYS A 290 8.15 27.25 3.10
CA LYS A 290 6.80 26.93 2.62
C LYS A 290 6.37 25.59 3.19
N GLU A 291 5.20 25.57 3.77
CA GLU A 291 4.56 24.30 4.09
C GLU A 291 3.99 23.69 2.81
N VAL A 292 4.39 22.45 2.54
CA VAL A 292 3.92 21.67 1.39
C VAL A 292 3.18 20.47 1.93
N LYS A 293 1.87 20.45 1.74
CA LYS A 293 1.02 19.33 2.15
C LYS A 293 1.46 18.04 1.45
N GLY A 294 1.39 16.94 2.20
CA GLY A 294 1.63 15.60 1.66
C GLY A 294 0.66 15.28 0.52
N LYS A 295 1.13 14.50 -0.45
CA LYS A 295 0.28 14.01 -1.55
C LYS A 295 -0.35 12.67 -1.16
N PRO A 296 -1.56 12.37 -1.64
CA PRO A 296 -2.23 11.08 -1.42
C PRO A 296 -1.61 9.98 -2.29
N THR A 297 -0.36 9.62 -2.00
CA THR A 297 0.41 8.67 -2.82
C THR A 297 -0.23 7.28 -2.87
N GLY A 298 -0.96 6.86 -1.83
CA GLY A 298 -1.71 5.61 -1.82
C GLY A 298 -2.81 5.55 -2.89
N CYS A 299 -3.35 6.73 -3.28
CA CYS A 299 -4.36 6.79 -4.32
C CYS A 299 -3.82 6.45 -5.72
N ASP A 300 -2.52 6.59 -5.96
CA ASP A 300 -1.90 6.25 -7.25
C ASP A 300 -1.86 4.73 -7.47
N TYR A 301 -1.78 3.96 -6.38
CA TYR A 301 -1.79 2.49 -6.36
C TYR A 301 -3.18 1.90 -6.10
N CYS A 302 -4.22 2.74 -5.98
CA CYS A 302 -5.56 2.28 -5.65
C CYS A 302 -6.27 1.72 -6.88
N SER A 303 -6.78 0.49 -6.79
CA SER A 303 -7.49 -0.19 -7.89
C SER A 303 -8.77 0.54 -8.36
N VAL A 304 -9.33 1.41 -7.52
CA VAL A 304 -10.56 2.17 -7.84
C VAL A 304 -10.31 3.64 -8.17
N LYS A 305 -9.06 4.02 -8.42
CA LYS A 305 -8.65 5.41 -8.68
C LYS A 305 -9.43 6.09 -9.81
N THR A 306 -9.88 5.33 -10.80
CA THR A 306 -10.61 5.83 -11.97
C THR A 306 -12.10 6.12 -11.70
N VAL A 307 -12.66 5.56 -10.62
CA VAL A 307 -14.09 5.73 -10.24
C VAL A 307 -14.25 6.41 -8.88
N CYS A 308 -13.17 6.62 -8.13
CA CYS A 308 -13.19 7.21 -6.79
C CYS A 308 -13.41 8.72 -6.86
N ARG A 309 -14.57 9.19 -6.36
CA ARG A 309 -14.92 10.62 -6.35
C ARG A 309 -13.96 11.48 -5.54
N GLN A 310 -13.49 10.98 -4.39
CA GLN A 310 -12.51 11.68 -3.55
C GLN A 310 -11.23 11.99 -4.33
N ARG A 311 -10.72 11.01 -5.09
CA ARG A 311 -9.55 11.18 -5.96
C ARG A 311 -9.83 12.13 -7.13
N LEU A 312 -10.95 11.90 -7.83
CA LEU A 312 -11.30 12.68 -9.03
C LEU A 312 -11.53 14.15 -8.73
N SER A 313 -12.16 14.48 -7.58
CA SER A 313 -12.35 15.89 -7.18
C SER A 313 -11.03 16.61 -6.97
N GLU A 314 -10.04 15.96 -6.37
CA GLU A 314 -8.72 16.54 -6.13
C GLU A 314 -7.91 16.72 -7.42
N VAL A 315 -8.01 15.78 -8.35
CA VAL A 315 -7.39 15.91 -9.69
C VAL A 315 -7.99 17.10 -10.43
N LEU A 316 -9.31 17.24 -10.45
CA LEU A 316 -10.00 18.36 -11.09
C LEU A 316 -9.65 19.71 -10.46
N GLU A 317 -9.48 19.78 -9.15
CA GLU A 317 -9.04 21.00 -8.46
C GLU A 317 -7.59 21.33 -8.83
N SER A 318 -6.70 20.35 -8.86
CA SER A 318 -5.30 20.55 -9.26
C SER A 318 -5.17 21.04 -10.69
N ASP A 319 -5.97 20.52 -11.62
CA ASP A 319 -5.98 20.92 -13.03
C ASP A 319 -6.49 22.36 -13.19
N LYS A 320 -7.52 22.76 -12.45
CA LYS A 320 -8.01 24.15 -12.43
C LYS A 320 -6.94 25.12 -11.95
N VAL A 321 -6.21 24.76 -10.90
CA VAL A 321 -5.11 25.58 -10.35
C VAL A 321 -3.97 25.69 -11.37
N TRP A 322 -3.66 24.60 -12.08
CA TRP A 322 -2.62 24.57 -13.11
C TRP A 322 -3.01 25.44 -14.31
N GLN A 323 -4.25 25.32 -14.81
CA GLN A 323 -4.78 26.14 -15.91
C GLN A 323 -4.84 27.64 -15.56
N ALA A 324 -5.19 27.97 -14.31
CA ALA A 324 -5.17 29.36 -13.85
C ALA A 324 -3.75 29.95 -13.81
N LYS A 325 -2.74 29.17 -13.40
CA LYS A 325 -1.33 29.55 -13.42
C LYS A 325 -0.76 29.70 -14.84
N ALA A 326 -1.22 28.85 -15.79
CA ALA A 326 -0.80 28.91 -17.18
C ALA A 326 -1.35 30.11 -17.92
N LYS A 327 -2.55 30.63 -17.55
CA LYS A 327 -3.17 31.82 -18.11
C LYS A 327 -2.55 33.12 -17.60
N ASN A 328 -1.82 33.08 -16.49
CA ASN A 328 -1.16 34.25 -15.88
C ASN A 328 0.35 34.32 -16.20
N LYS A 329 0.83 33.53 -17.15
CA LYS A 329 2.15 33.61 -17.79
C LYS A 329 2.02 34.08 -19.23
#